data_ae6321a7a2442d5b4694a0a59dfc7035
#
_entry.id   ae6321a7a2442d5b4694a0a59dfc7035
#
_cell.length_a   1.000
_cell.length_b   1.000
_cell.length_c   1.000
_cell.angle_alpha   90.00
_cell.angle_beta   90.00
_cell.angle_gamma   90.00
#
_symmetry.space_group_name_H-M   'P 1'
#
loop_
_entity.id
_entity.type
_entity.pdbx_description
1 polymer ?
#
loop_
_entity_poly.entity_id
_entity_poly.type
_entity_poly.pdbx_seq_one_letter_code
_entity_poly.pdbx_strand_id
1 'polypeptide(L)'
;MINKFKACLFSLFIFFFLTNFVSSSDENDIYKKIDVFSEVLDKINKEFVDEVNQSEAMDAAINGVLQSLDPYSAYMTPDSYQSMQTETSGEFGGLGIEVSMEAGVIKVITPMDDSPAAEAGVKAGDYIVKINDMQVQGKSLSEAVDIMRGPVGSDIEITVRRRGERKALVFNITREKIKVSSVKSEILDNQTGYLRLTSFNENSSSQISDKIKEFRKNENVKNYILDLRNNPGGLLSQAIKITDFFIDSGEIVSTKSKRKYESRKFFARTGDLINGDTIVVLINYGSASASEIVAGALKDHKRAIIIGENSYGKGSVQSIIPLKNKGAIRLTVSKYYLPSGKSISDVGVSPDIEVVEGSDGFRFNTDTDNQLQYALKLLNG
;
A
#
# COMPACT_ATOMS: atom_id res chain seq x y z
N MET A 1 -13.33 67.03 -35.93
CA MET A 1 -13.47 65.55 -35.79
C MET A 1 -12.14 64.84 -35.66
N ILE A 2 -11.03 65.34 -36.18
CA ILE A 2 -9.70 64.65 -36.19
C ILE A 2 -9.01 64.63 -34.83
N ASN A 3 -9.24 65.60 -33.94
CA ASN A 3 -8.58 65.64 -32.61
C ASN A 3 -9.17 64.69 -31.56
N LYS A 4 -10.42 64.22 -31.70
CA LYS A 4 -11.02 63.26 -30.79
C LYS A 4 -10.56 61.81 -31.07
N PHE A 5 -10.19 61.52 -32.30
CA PHE A 5 -9.67 60.22 -32.71
C PHE A 5 -8.27 59.94 -32.24
N LYS A 6 -7.39 60.99 -32.18
CA LYS A 6 -6.02 60.89 -31.67
C LYS A 6 -5.96 60.68 -30.15
N ALA A 7 -6.89 61.27 -29.42
CA ALA A 7 -6.98 61.10 -27.97
C ALA A 7 -7.45 59.65 -27.57
N CYS A 8 -8.36 59.02 -28.34
CA CYS A 8 -8.80 57.64 -28.13
C CYS A 8 -7.68 56.61 -28.45
N LEU A 9 -6.89 56.86 -29.51
CA LEU A 9 -5.77 55.97 -29.85
C LEU A 9 -4.62 56.03 -28.81
N PHE A 10 -4.36 57.19 -28.22
CA PHE A 10 -3.34 57.34 -27.19
C PHE A 10 -3.77 56.73 -25.85
N SER A 11 -5.05 56.80 -25.51
CA SER A 11 -5.62 56.14 -24.33
C SER A 11 -5.65 54.62 -24.47
N LEU A 12 -5.88 54.08 -25.68
CA LEU A 12 -5.84 52.63 -25.92
C LEU A 12 -4.42 52.07 -25.88
N PHE A 13 -3.41 52.87 -26.29
CA PHE A 13 -2.01 52.45 -26.26
C PHE A 13 -1.44 52.42 -24.83
N ILE A 14 -1.89 53.31 -23.94
CA ILE A 14 -1.51 53.31 -22.52
C ILE A 14 -2.17 52.15 -21.76
N PHE A 15 -3.39 51.77 -22.14
CA PHE A 15 -4.07 50.63 -21.51
C PHE A 15 -3.47 49.27 -21.91
N PHE A 16 -2.87 49.18 -23.12
CA PHE A 16 -2.18 47.96 -23.57
C PHE A 16 -0.78 47.78 -22.95
N PHE A 17 -0.15 48.86 -22.47
CA PHE A 17 1.17 48.80 -21.81
C PHE A 17 1.07 48.54 -20.31
N LEU A 18 -0.13 48.71 -19.69
CA LEU A 18 -0.36 48.44 -18.26
C LEU A 18 -0.77 47.03 -17.93
N THR A 19 -1.05 46.20 -18.92
CA THR A 19 -1.49 44.76 -18.68
C THR A 19 -0.35 43.74 -18.74
N ASN A 20 0.88 44.13 -19.02
CA ASN A 20 2.03 43.23 -19.08
C ASN A 20 3.04 43.36 -17.91
N PHE A 21 2.62 43.94 -16.79
CA PHE A 21 3.49 44.08 -15.60
C PHE A 21 2.94 43.31 -14.39
N VAL A 22 2.49 42.06 -14.63
CA VAL A 22 2.23 41.13 -13.52
C VAL A 22 2.76 39.77 -13.95
N SER A 23 3.94 39.41 -13.60
CA SER A 23 4.48 38.09 -13.31
C SER A 23 6.00 37.98 -13.58
N SER A 24 6.80 38.83 -12.96
CA SER A 24 8.26 38.67 -13.03
C SER A 24 8.94 38.64 -11.66
N SER A 25 8.21 38.83 -10.57
CA SER A 25 8.81 38.86 -9.23
C SER A 25 9.01 37.48 -8.60
N ASP A 26 8.12 36.51 -8.85
CA ASP A 26 8.17 35.20 -8.19
C ASP A 26 9.23 34.25 -8.77
N GLU A 27 9.49 34.30 -10.08
CA GLU A 27 10.54 33.48 -10.70
C GLU A 27 11.93 33.86 -10.22
N ASN A 28 12.20 35.17 -10.10
CA ASN A 28 13.51 35.70 -9.68
C ASN A 28 13.83 35.38 -8.21
N ASP A 29 12.82 35.14 -7.37
CA ASP A 29 13.03 34.85 -5.95
C ASP A 29 13.35 33.34 -5.75
N ILE A 30 12.76 32.45 -6.55
CA ILE A 30 13.05 31.02 -6.46
C ILE A 30 14.48 30.68 -6.88
N TYR A 31 15.01 31.35 -7.93
CA TYR A 31 16.40 31.17 -8.36
C TYR A 31 17.39 31.66 -7.31
N LYS A 32 17.13 32.77 -6.64
CA LYS A 32 17.95 33.22 -5.49
C LYS A 32 17.97 32.22 -4.36
N LYS A 33 16.85 31.54 -4.07
CA LYS A 33 16.80 30.49 -3.05
C LYS A 33 17.60 29.26 -3.46
N ILE A 34 17.60 28.91 -4.75
CA ILE A 34 18.44 27.84 -5.29
C ILE A 34 19.92 28.15 -5.14
N ASP A 35 20.32 29.42 -5.42
CA ASP A 35 21.70 29.88 -5.23
C ASP A 35 22.14 29.77 -3.77
N VAL A 36 21.30 30.23 -2.82
CA VAL A 36 21.55 30.06 -1.38
C VAL A 36 21.65 28.59 -0.99
N PHE A 37 20.77 27.73 -1.50
CA PHE A 37 20.82 26.31 -1.24
C PHE A 37 22.14 25.68 -1.73
N SER A 38 22.59 26.06 -2.93
CA SER A 38 23.87 25.63 -3.50
C SER A 38 25.07 26.09 -2.65
N GLU A 39 25.05 27.34 -2.16
CA GLU A 39 26.06 27.87 -1.26
C GLU A 39 26.14 27.10 0.07
N VAL A 40 24.98 26.75 0.63
CA VAL A 40 24.89 25.96 1.87
C VAL A 40 25.50 24.57 1.67
N LEU A 41 25.19 23.88 0.57
CA LEU A 41 25.76 22.57 0.25
C LEU A 41 27.28 22.66 0.07
N ASP A 42 27.81 23.68 -0.59
CA ASP A 42 29.25 23.88 -0.75
C ASP A 42 29.95 24.10 0.61
N LYS A 43 29.34 24.88 1.51
CA LYS A 43 29.86 25.08 2.88
C LYS A 43 29.82 23.79 3.69
N ILE A 44 28.73 23.03 3.64
CA ILE A 44 28.62 21.73 4.32
C ILE A 44 29.75 20.81 3.85
N ASN A 45 29.96 20.70 2.54
CA ASN A 45 31.01 19.86 1.98
C ASN A 45 32.43 20.27 2.37
N LYS A 46 32.67 21.57 2.61
CA LYS A 46 33.98 22.11 2.96
C LYS A 46 34.29 22.17 4.46
N GLU A 47 33.25 22.39 5.27
CA GLU A 47 33.45 22.79 6.68
C GLU A 47 32.87 21.78 7.67
N PHE A 48 32.04 20.79 7.22
CA PHE A 48 31.51 19.78 8.12
C PHE A 48 32.62 18.85 8.60
N VAL A 49 32.54 18.40 9.87
CA VAL A 49 33.60 17.66 10.55
C VAL A 49 33.86 16.26 9.97
N ASP A 50 32.83 15.63 9.38
CA ASP A 50 32.94 14.31 8.78
C ASP A 50 32.67 14.36 7.27
N GLU A 51 33.01 13.29 6.55
CA GLU A 51 32.66 13.16 5.13
C GLU A 51 31.14 13.10 4.94
N VAL A 52 30.63 13.91 4.00
CA VAL A 52 29.19 13.99 3.68
C VAL A 52 28.90 13.25 2.38
N ASN A 53 27.99 12.31 2.43
CA ASN A 53 27.42 11.74 1.22
C ASN A 53 26.47 12.75 0.57
N GLN A 54 26.95 13.40 -0.47
CA GLN A 54 26.19 14.46 -1.17
C GLN A 54 24.88 13.94 -1.78
N SER A 55 24.83 12.68 -2.25
CA SER A 55 23.62 12.07 -2.79
C SER A 55 22.54 11.93 -1.73
N GLU A 56 22.89 11.40 -0.56
CA GLU A 56 21.95 11.28 0.56
C GLU A 56 21.49 12.63 1.09
N ALA A 57 22.38 13.63 1.13
CA ALA A 57 22.04 14.98 1.53
C ALA A 57 21.01 15.62 0.56
N MET A 58 21.18 15.40 -0.76
CA MET A 58 20.24 15.87 -1.77
C MET A 58 18.89 15.15 -1.67
N ASP A 59 18.89 13.85 -1.47
CA ASP A 59 17.66 13.05 -1.29
C ASP A 59 16.89 13.53 -0.04
N ALA A 60 17.62 13.81 1.05
CA ALA A 60 17.04 14.39 2.27
C ALA A 60 16.43 15.79 2.02
N ALA A 61 17.10 16.63 1.25
CA ALA A 61 16.59 17.96 0.92
C ALA A 61 15.32 17.89 0.06
N ILE A 62 15.27 17.02 -0.96
CA ILE A 62 14.09 16.78 -1.78
C ILE A 62 12.94 16.27 -0.90
N ASN A 63 13.23 15.33 0.00
CA ASN A 63 12.26 14.81 0.95
C ASN A 63 11.74 15.91 1.90
N GLY A 64 12.61 16.80 2.37
CA GLY A 64 12.21 17.94 3.21
C GLY A 64 11.21 18.86 2.52
N VAL A 65 11.39 19.13 1.23
CA VAL A 65 10.41 19.92 0.44
C VAL A 65 9.06 19.18 0.36
N LEU A 66 9.06 17.89 0.10
CA LEU A 66 7.82 17.10 -0.01
C LEU A 66 7.11 16.97 1.34
N GLN A 67 7.84 16.73 2.42
CA GLN A 67 7.28 16.63 3.78
C GLN A 67 6.72 17.97 4.29
N SER A 68 7.18 19.10 3.75
CA SER A 68 6.58 20.42 4.06
C SER A 68 5.16 20.59 3.51
N LEU A 69 4.73 19.73 2.58
CA LEU A 69 3.39 19.75 2.00
C LEU A 69 2.39 18.97 2.86
N ASP A 70 2.76 17.76 3.26
CA ASP A 70 1.98 16.85 4.09
C ASP A 70 2.84 15.64 4.52
N PRO A 71 2.42 14.84 5.53
CA PRO A 71 3.22 13.72 6.05
C PRO A 71 3.26 12.49 5.11
N TYR A 72 2.55 12.50 4.00
CA TYR A 72 2.42 11.35 3.09
C TYR A 72 3.20 11.53 1.78
N SER A 73 3.48 12.78 1.40
CA SER A 73 4.29 13.09 0.23
C SER A 73 5.76 12.81 0.52
N ALA A 74 6.43 12.09 -0.38
CA ALA A 74 7.82 11.66 -0.19
C ALA A 74 8.55 11.45 -1.53
N TYR A 75 9.85 11.63 -1.51
CA TYR A 75 10.74 11.16 -2.55
C TYR A 75 11.05 9.67 -2.33
N MET A 76 11.06 8.92 -3.40
CA MET A 76 11.41 7.52 -3.46
C MET A 76 12.68 7.35 -4.28
N THR A 77 13.73 6.85 -3.67
CA THR A 77 14.94 6.42 -4.38
C THR A 77 14.60 5.33 -5.41
N PRO A 78 15.44 5.03 -6.40
CA PRO A 78 15.21 3.93 -7.34
C PRO A 78 14.85 2.61 -6.65
N ASP A 79 15.57 2.25 -5.59
CA ASP A 79 15.35 1.00 -4.84
C ASP A 79 14.00 1.01 -4.09
N SER A 80 13.68 2.13 -3.41
CA SER A 80 12.40 2.29 -2.73
C SER A 80 11.22 2.27 -3.70
N TYR A 81 11.39 2.85 -4.89
CA TYR A 81 10.38 2.83 -5.93
C TYR A 81 10.16 1.42 -6.48
N GLN A 82 11.24 0.68 -6.72
CA GLN A 82 11.17 -0.71 -7.16
C GLN A 82 10.50 -1.61 -6.11
N SER A 83 10.86 -1.45 -4.83
CA SER A 83 10.22 -2.18 -3.72
C SER A 83 8.72 -1.91 -3.65
N MET A 84 8.31 -0.64 -3.75
CA MET A 84 6.91 -0.25 -3.78
C MET A 84 6.16 -0.84 -4.98
N GLN A 85 6.77 -0.88 -6.18
CA GLN A 85 6.18 -1.51 -7.34
C GLN A 85 5.95 -3.02 -7.12
N THR A 86 6.91 -3.70 -6.51
CA THR A 86 6.84 -5.12 -6.13
C THR A 86 5.70 -5.36 -5.13
N GLU A 87 5.60 -4.56 -4.08
CA GLU A 87 4.50 -4.64 -3.10
C GLU A 87 3.13 -4.40 -3.75
N THR A 88 3.07 -3.41 -4.63
CA THR A 88 1.84 -3.02 -5.33
C THR A 88 1.38 -4.09 -6.31
N SER A 89 2.30 -4.71 -7.05
CA SER A 89 1.97 -5.83 -7.94
C SER A 89 1.54 -7.08 -7.17
N GLY A 90 2.01 -7.25 -5.94
CA GLY A 90 1.83 -8.48 -5.16
C GLY A 90 2.58 -9.67 -5.76
N GLU A 91 3.59 -9.38 -6.58
CA GLU A 91 4.41 -10.39 -7.27
C GLU A 91 5.87 -9.94 -7.24
N PHE A 92 6.79 -10.87 -7.07
CA PHE A 92 8.23 -10.61 -7.15
C PHE A 92 8.98 -11.78 -7.75
N GLY A 93 10.14 -11.50 -8.33
CA GLY A 93 11.07 -12.55 -8.74
C GLY A 93 11.82 -13.10 -7.53
N GLY A 94 11.74 -14.40 -7.28
CA GLY A 94 12.35 -15.02 -6.11
C GLY A 94 12.28 -16.53 -6.10
N LEU A 95 12.49 -17.11 -4.94
CA LEU A 95 12.59 -18.55 -4.73
C LEU A 95 11.29 -19.19 -4.23
N GLY A 96 10.39 -18.38 -3.65
CA GLY A 96 9.15 -18.88 -3.04
C GLY A 96 9.41 -19.61 -1.73
N ILE A 97 10.15 -18.99 -0.80
CA ILE A 97 10.40 -19.51 0.54
C ILE A 97 10.02 -18.50 1.61
N GLU A 98 9.40 -18.97 2.67
CA GLU A 98 9.21 -18.21 3.89
C GLU A 98 10.40 -18.48 4.82
N VAL A 99 11.01 -17.43 5.33
CA VAL A 99 12.25 -17.50 6.11
C VAL A 99 12.18 -16.67 7.39
N SER A 100 12.96 -17.09 8.38
CA SER A 100 13.18 -16.32 9.61
C SER A 100 14.67 -16.29 9.96
N MET A 101 15.05 -15.37 10.85
CA MET A 101 16.40 -15.36 11.42
C MET A 101 16.39 -16.17 12.71
N GLU A 102 17.28 -17.17 12.81
CA GLU A 102 17.47 -17.99 14.00
C GLU A 102 18.98 -18.14 14.28
N ALA A 103 19.43 -17.67 15.42
CA ALA A 103 20.84 -17.73 15.85
C ALA A 103 21.85 -17.16 14.81
N GLY A 104 21.47 -16.09 14.10
CA GLY A 104 22.34 -15.42 13.13
C GLY A 104 22.45 -16.12 11.77
N VAL A 105 21.60 -17.11 11.51
CA VAL A 105 21.44 -17.77 10.21
C VAL A 105 20.00 -17.77 9.77
N ILE A 106 19.76 -17.91 8.47
CA ILE A 106 18.41 -17.91 7.88
C ILE A 106 17.86 -19.32 7.93
N LYS A 107 16.73 -19.48 8.64
CA LYS A 107 15.97 -20.73 8.67
C LYS A 107 14.82 -20.68 7.68
N VAL A 108 14.71 -21.68 6.86
CA VAL A 108 13.52 -21.92 6.04
C VAL A 108 12.38 -22.38 6.92
N ILE A 109 11.32 -21.57 7.03
CA ILE A 109 10.09 -21.94 7.72
C ILE A 109 9.36 -22.95 6.84
N THR A 110 9.10 -22.58 5.59
CA THR A 110 8.50 -23.46 4.59
C THR A 110 8.80 -22.95 3.16
N PRO A 111 9.09 -23.83 2.20
CA PRO A 111 8.96 -23.48 0.78
C PRO A 111 7.47 -23.40 0.44
N MET A 112 7.10 -22.47 -0.42
CA MET A 112 5.73 -22.36 -0.97
C MET A 112 5.51 -23.51 -1.94
N ASP A 113 4.29 -24.05 -1.97
CA ASP A 113 3.93 -25.08 -2.93
C ASP A 113 4.13 -24.58 -4.38
N ASP A 114 4.54 -25.48 -5.25
CA ASP A 114 4.83 -25.18 -6.68
C ASP A 114 5.82 -24.02 -6.89
N SER A 115 6.72 -23.78 -5.94
CA SER A 115 7.75 -22.76 -6.04
C SER A 115 9.10 -23.33 -6.50
N PRO A 116 9.97 -22.50 -7.12
CA PRO A 116 11.30 -22.94 -7.56
C PRO A 116 12.12 -23.61 -6.45
N ALA A 117 12.00 -23.13 -5.23
CA ALA A 117 12.71 -23.73 -4.09
C ALA A 117 12.13 -25.10 -3.69
N ALA A 118 10.80 -25.27 -3.74
CA ALA A 118 10.16 -26.56 -3.49
C ALA A 118 10.56 -27.58 -4.54
N GLU A 119 10.53 -27.20 -5.81
CA GLU A 119 10.95 -28.04 -6.95
C GLU A 119 12.44 -28.42 -6.87
N ALA A 120 13.30 -27.49 -6.44
CA ALA A 120 14.70 -27.77 -6.22
C ALA A 120 14.97 -28.69 -5.02
N GLY A 121 13.97 -28.94 -4.15
CA GLY A 121 14.08 -29.82 -3.01
C GLY A 121 14.51 -29.15 -1.71
N VAL A 122 14.37 -27.84 -1.59
CA VAL A 122 14.49 -27.10 -0.32
C VAL A 122 13.36 -27.53 0.61
N LYS A 123 13.64 -27.70 1.90
CA LYS A 123 12.68 -28.19 2.89
C LYS A 123 12.53 -27.26 4.08
N ALA A 124 11.40 -27.33 4.74
CA ALA A 124 11.19 -26.68 6.02
C ALA A 124 12.27 -27.17 7.03
N GLY A 125 12.82 -26.23 7.79
CA GLY A 125 13.91 -26.49 8.74
C GLY A 125 15.32 -26.48 8.16
N ASP A 126 15.49 -26.22 6.85
CA ASP A 126 16.82 -25.97 6.27
C ASP A 126 17.39 -24.64 6.80
N TYR A 127 18.69 -24.59 6.99
CA TYR A 127 19.41 -23.37 7.37
C TYR A 127 20.26 -22.88 6.19
N ILE A 128 19.89 -21.75 5.59
CA ILE A 128 20.66 -21.14 4.50
C ILE A 128 21.89 -20.49 5.13
N VAL A 129 23.07 -20.95 4.73
CA VAL A 129 24.36 -20.49 5.24
C VAL A 129 25.13 -19.67 4.22
N LYS A 130 24.83 -19.82 2.91
CA LYS A 130 25.48 -19.08 1.84
C LYS A 130 24.47 -18.80 0.71
N ILE A 131 24.57 -17.64 0.11
CA ILE A 131 23.79 -17.20 -1.06
C ILE A 131 24.80 -16.73 -2.10
N ASN A 132 24.87 -17.37 -3.26
CA ASN A 132 25.95 -17.20 -4.22
C ASN A 132 27.31 -17.32 -3.50
N ASP A 133 28.19 -16.33 -3.64
CA ASP A 133 29.48 -16.30 -2.96
C ASP A 133 29.46 -15.68 -1.56
N MET A 134 28.31 -15.21 -1.09
CA MET A 134 28.18 -14.48 0.16
C MET A 134 27.75 -15.38 1.32
N GLN A 135 28.49 -15.32 2.42
CA GLN A 135 28.09 -15.93 3.70
C GLN A 135 26.93 -15.14 4.31
N VAL A 136 25.92 -15.84 4.80
CA VAL A 136 24.73 -15.23 5.44
C VAL A 136 25.04 -14.72 6.86
N GLN A 137 26.01 -15.32 7.53
CA GLN A 137 26.36 -14.97 8.90
C GLN A 137 26.72 -13.47 9.02
N GLY A 138 26.10 -12.78 9.97
CA GLY A 138 26.30 -11.35 10.21
C GLY A 138 25.45 -10.43 9.34
N LYS A 139 24.61 -10.97 8.46
CA LYS A 139 23.63 -10.23 7.67
C LYS A 139 22.30 -10.13 8.37
N SER A 140 21.56 -9.06 8.11
CA SER A 140 20.16 -8.97 8.50
C SER A 140 19.27 -9.86 7.61
N LEU A 141 18.09 -10.20 8.10
CA LEU A 141 17.10 -10.94 7.31
C LEU A 141 16.73 -10.19 6.02
N SER A 142 16.58 -8.86 6.11
CA SER A 142 16.22 -8.03 4.95
C SER A 142 17.30 -8.09 3.87
N GLU A 143 18.59 -7.87 4.21
CA GLU A 143 19.69 -7.96 3.26
C GLU A 143 19.74 -9.30 2.53
N ALA A 144 19.51 -10.39 3.26
CA ALA A 144 19.53 -11.71 2.65
C ALA A 144 18.30 -11.97 1.76
N VAL A 145 17.12 -11.49 2.16
CA VAL A 145 15.91 -11.56 1.34
C VAL A 145 16.07 -10.75 0.07
N ASP A 146 16.66 -9.57 0.13
CA ASP A 146 16.91 -8.72 -1.04
C ASP A 146 17.85 -9.41 -2.06
N ILE A 147 18.84 -10.17 -1.59
CA ILE A 147 19.71 -10.94 -2.47
C ILE A 147 19.01 -12.18 -3.02
N MET A 148 18.15 -12.83 -2.23
CA MET A 148 17.34 -13.97 -2.71
C MET A 148 16.30 -13.53 -3.74
N ARG A 149 15.81 -12.30 -3.69
CA ARG A 149 15.00 -11.67 -4.74
C ARG A 149 15.87 -11.30 -5.93
N GLY A 150 15.23 -11.09 -7.08
CA GLY A 150 15.92 -10.64 -8.30
C GLY A 150 15.06 -10.79 -9.54
N PRO A 151 15.61 -10.49 -10.72
CA PRO A 151 14.87 -10.62 -11.98
C PRO A 151 14.37 -12.04 -12.20
N VAL A 152 13.12 -12.18 -12.66
CA VAL A 152 12.57 -13.48 -13.10
C VAL A 152 13.45 -14.06 -14.20
N GLY A 153 13.75 -15.34 -14.12
CA GLY A 153 14.63 -16.05 -15.05
C GLY A 153 16.13 -15.95 -14.73
N SER A 154 16.53 -15.22 -13.67
CA SER A 154 17.92 -15.21 -13.23
C SER A 154 18.22 -16.34 -12.24
N ASP A 155 19.42 -16.89 -12.31
CA ASP A 155 19.86 -17.98 -11.43
C ASP A 155 20.43 -17.48 -10.11
N ILE A 156 20.28 -18.31 -9.08
CA ILE A 156 20.88 -18.11 -7.76
C ILE A 156 21.30 -19.45 -7.18
N GLU A 157 22.44 -19.47 -6.52
CA GLU A 157 22.91 -20.62 -5.74
C GLU A 157 22.63 -20.38 -4.26
N ILE A 158 21.97 -21.32 -3.59
CA ILE A 158 21.89 -21.33 -2.14
C ILE A 158 22.53 -22.57 -1.55
N THR A 159 23.33 -22.40 -0.50
CA THR A 159 23.90 -23.51 0.26
C THR A 159 23.17 -23.61 1.59
N VAL A 160 22.65 -24.80 1.89
CA VAL A 160 21.91 -25.04 3.12
C VAL A 160 22.56 -26.13 3.99
N ARG A 161 22.35 -26.00 5.30
CA ARG A 161 22.56 -27.08 6.28
C ARG A 161 21.23 -27.67 6.66
N ARG A 162 21.11 -28.99 6.51
CA ARG A 162 19.90 -29.76 6.85
C ARG A 162 20.21 -30.73 7.99
N ARG A 163 19.30 -30.81 8.97
CA ARG A 163 19.43 -31.75 10.09
C ARG A 163 19.44 -33.18 9.54
N GLY A 164 20.46 -33.96 9.96
CA GLY A 164 20.65 -35.33 9.49
C GLY A 164 21.58 -35.49 8.30
N GLU A 165 21.90 -34.39 7.58
CA GLU A 165 22.87 -34.40 6.47
C GLU A 165 24.29 -34.02 6.98
N ARG A 166 25.31 -34.84 6.61
CA ARG A 166 26.70 -34.58 7.01
C ARG A 166 27.32 -33.43 6.22
N LYS A 167 26.93 -33.26 4.98
CA LYS A 167 27.44 -32.21 4.07
C LYS A 167 26.40 -31.13 3.86
N ALA A 168 26.86 -29.92 3.54
CA ALA A 168 25.99 -28.88 3.04
C ALA A 168 25.42 -29.28 1.69
N LEU A 169 24.16 -28.94 1.46
CA LEU A 169 23.48 -29.14 0.18
C LEU A 169 23.53 -27.83 -0.60
N VAL A 170 23.78 -27.93 -1.89
CA VAL A 170 23.83 -26.79 -2.82
C VAL A 170 22.66 -26.90 -3.76
N PHE A 171 21.87 -25.84 -3.88
CA PHE A 171 20.75 -25.75 -4.81
C PHE A 171 20.97 -24.60 -5.78
N ASN A 172 20.96 -24.91 -7.07
CA ASN A 172 20.89 -23.92 -8.15
C ASN A 172 19.44 -23.74 -8.52
N ILE A 173 18.91 -22.55 -8.36
CA ILE A 173 17.50 -22.25 -8.50
C ILE A 173 17.34 -21.07 -9.46
N THR A 174 16.51 -21.23 -10.48
CA THR A 174 16.10 -20.09 -11.33
C THR A 174 14.97 -19.35 -10.68
N ARG A 175 15.11 -18.04 -10.47
CA ARG A 175 14.05 -17.21 -9.88
C ARG A 175 12.83 -17.17 -10.77
N GLU A 176 11.68 -17.37 -10.19
CA GLU A 176 10.39 -17.27 -10.86
C GLU A 176 9.53 -16.18 -10.24
N LYS A 177 8.40 -15.91 -10.90
CA LYS A 177 7.38 -15.00 -10.39
C LYS A 177 6.63 -15.62 -9.22
N ILE A 178 6.89 -15.12 -8.03
CA ILE A 178 6.23 -15.53 -6.79
C ILE A 178 5.04 -14.60 -6.53
N LYS A 179 3.85 -15.18 -6.40
CA LYS A 179 2.64 -14.44 -6.04
C LYS A 179 2.45 -14.45 -4.52
N VAL A 180 2.33 -13.25 -3.95
CA VAL A 180 2.03 -13.10 -2.53
C VAL A 180 0.51 -13.08 -2.33
N SER A 181 -0.01 -14.02 -1.53
CA SER A 181 -1.41 -13.96 -1.16
C SER A 181 -1.65 -12.81 -0.17
N SER A 182 -2.49 -11.84 -0.57
CA SER A 182 -2.99 -10.81 0.33
C SER A 182 -4.26 -11.24 1.08
N VAL A 183 -4.81 -12.42 0.77
CA VAL A 183 -6.05 -12.94 1.33
C VAL A 183 -5.79 -14.23 2.09
N LYS A 184 -6.19 -14.27 3.36
CA LYS A 184 -6.34 -15.49 4.16
C LYS A 184 -7.83 -15.78 4.30
N SER A 185 -8.23 -17.04 4.24
CA SER A 185 -9.65 -17.40 4.22
C SER A 185 -9.90 -18.74 4.93
N GLU A 186 -11.03 -18.83 5.61
CA GLU A 186 -11.47 -20.02 6.33
C GLU A 186 -12.99 -20.02 6.44
N ILE A 187 -13.62 -21.20 6.58
CA ILE A 187 -15.02 -21.32 6.95
C ILE A 187 -15.09 -21.58 8.45
N LEU A 188 -15.65 -20.62 9.19
CA LEU A 188 -15.86 -20.70 10.62
C LEU A 188 -17.29 -21.20 10.92
N ASP A 189 -17.45 -21.97 11.99
CA ASP A 189 -18.76 -22.48 12.46
C ASP A 189 -19.61 -23.18 11.38
N ASN A 190 -18.96 -23.72 10.34
CA ASN A 190 -19.56 -24.35 9.15
C ASN A 190 -20.52 -23.46 8.34
N GLN A 191 -20.68 -22.17 8.68
CA GLN A 191 -21.64 -21.26 8.02
C GLN A 191 -21.13 -19.84 7.77
N THR A 192 -19.97 -19.48 8.32
CA THR A 192 -19.40 -18.14 8.18
C THR A 192 -18.12 -18.19 7.34
N GLY A 193 -18.12 -17.52 6.19
CA GLY A 193 -16.94 -17.31 5.35
C GLY A 193 -16.09 -16.17 5.92
N TYR A 194 -14.94 -16.48 6.49
CA TYR A 194 -13.97 -15.50 6.98
C TYR A 194 -12.95 -15.16 5.89
N LEU A 195 -12.80 -13.88 5.60
CA LEU A 195 -11.88 -13.33 4.62
C LEU A 195 -11.04 -12.24 5.29
N ARG A 196 -9.75 -12.50 5.48
CA ARG A 196 -8.82 -11.49 5.96
C ARG A 196 -8.00 -10.95 4.79
N LEU A 197 -8.12 -9.65 4.54
CA LEU A 197 -7.35 -8.93 3.54
C LEU A 197 -6.24 -8.14 4.24
N THR A 198 -4.98 -8.43 3.93
CA THR A 198 -3.82 -7.81 4.60
C THR A 198 -3.26 -6.59 3.86
N SER A 199 -3.52 -6.47 2.54
CA SER A 199 -3.15 -5.32 1.71
C SER A 199 -3.96 -5.29 0.42
N PHE A 200 -4.01 -4.14 -0.25
CA PHE A 200 -4.69 -3.98 -1.54
C PHE A 200 -3.66 -3.92 -2.67
N ASN A 201 -3.19 -5.06 -3.15
CA ASN A 201 -2.32 -5.21 -4.32
C ASN A 201 -3.13 -5.58 -5.58
N GLU A 202 -2.49 -5.65 -6.75
CA GLU A 202 -3.17 -5.91 -8.02
C GLU A 202 -3.99 -7.21 -8.05
N ASN A 203 -3.65 -8.19 -7.23
CA ASN A 203 -4.28 -9.51 -7.17
C ASN A 203 -5.39 -9.63 -6.12
N SER A 204 -5.56 -8.63 -5.23
CA SER A 204 -6.45 -8.72 -4.07
C SER A 204 -7.90 -8.97 -4.42
N SER A 205 -8.44 -8.25 -5.43
CA SER A 205 -9.84 -8.43 -5.82
C SER A 205 -10.12 -9.80 -6.44
N SER A 206 -9.21 -10.34 -7.27
CA SER A 206 -9.36 -11.69 -7.81
C SER A 206 -9.33 -12.74 -6.70
N GLN A 207 -8.38 -12.64 -5.76
CA GLN A 207 -8.28 -13.56 -4.63
C GLN A 207 -9.55 -13.54 -3.76
N ILE A 208 -10.09 -12.36 -3.42
CA ILE A 208 -11.36 -12.24 -2.67
C ILE A 208 -12.52 -12.87 -3.45
N SER A 209 -12.66 -12.55 -4.75
CA SER A 209 -13.72 -13.10 -5.59
C SER A 209 -13.66 -14.63 -5.68
N ASP A 210 -12.47 -15.20 -5.84
CA ASP A 210 -12.29 -16.64 -5.96
C ASP A 210 -12.62 -17.34 -4.63
N LYS A 211 -12.25 -16.74 -3.49
CA LYS A 211 -12.63 -17.29 -2.16
C LYS A 211 -14.12 -17.18 -1.87
N ILE A 212 -14.78 -16.09 -2.25
CA ILE A 212 -16.25 -15.99 -2.16
C ILE A 212 -16.91 -17.08 -3.01
N LYS A 213 -16.46 -17.29 -4.25
CA LYS A 213 -17.00 -18.38 -5.11
C LYS A 213 -16.76 -19.77 -4.52
N GLU A 214 -15.60 -19.98 -3.87
CA GLU A 214 -15.29 -21.22 -3.17
C GLU A 214 -16.25 -21.44 -1.99
N PHE A 215 -16.46 -20.44 -1.14
CA PHE A 215 -17.38 -20.49 -0.02
C PHE A 215 -18.82 -20.77 -0.45
N ARG A 216 -19.26 -20.16 -1.55
CA ARG A 216 -20.61 -20.36 -2.09
C ARG A 216 -20.89 -21.74 -2.66
N LYS A 217 -19.87 -22.59 -2.86
CA LYS A 217 -20.07 -24.00 -3.16
C LYS A 217 -20.60 -24.77 -1.93
N ASN A 218 -20.38 -24.25 -0.74
CA ASN A 218 -20.93 -24.75 0.50
C ASN A 218 -22.27 -24.02 0.78
N GLU A 219 -23.39 -24.70 0.59
CA GLU A 219 -24.73 -24.13 0.76
C GLU A 219 -25.04 -23.64 2.18
N ASN A 220 -24.24 -24.05 3.16
CA ASN A 220 -24.40 -23.65 4.56
C ASN A 220 -23.81 -22.23 4.81
N VAL A 221 -22.89 -21.74 3.97
CA VAL A 221 -22.29 -20.42 4.16
C VAL A 221 -23.29 -19.35 3.76
N LYS A 222 -23.76 -18.57 4.73
CA LYS A 222 -24.72 -17.47 4.60
C LYS A 222 -24.24 -16.20 5.28
N ASN A 223 -23.16 -16.27 6.01
CA ASN A 223 -22.57 -15.15 6.73
C ASN A 223 -21.14 -14.92 6.26
N TYR A 224 -20.71 -13.67 6.22
CA TYR A 224 -19.36 -13.30 5.82
C TYR A 224 -18.73 -12.34 6.81
N ILE A 225 -17.45 -12.52 7.06
CA ILE A 225 -16.61 -11.57 7.82
C ILE A 225 -15.49 -11.14 6.91
N LEU A 226 -15.38 -9.82 6.66
CA LEU A 226 -14.26 -9.19 5.98
C LEU A 226 -13.37 -8.51 7.02
N ASP A 227 -12.22 -9.10 7.30
CA ASP A 227 -11.26 -8.59 8.28
C ASP A 227 -10.23 -7.68 7.61
N LEU A 228 -10.32 -6.38 7.89
CA LEU A 228 -9.42 -5.32 7.42
C LEU A 228 -8.51 -4.81 8.53
N ARG A 229 -8.47 -5.43 9.69
CA ARG A 229 -7.62 -5.00 10.82
C ARG A 229 -6.15 -5.09 10.43
N ASN A 230 -5.36 -4.09 10.81
CA ASN A 230 -3.93 -3.94 10.46
C ASN A 230 -3.66 -3.95 8.95
N ASN A 231 -4.64 -3.56 8.13
CA ASN A 231 -4.46 -3.40 6.70
C ASN A 231 -4.23 -1.91 6.36
N PRO A 232 -3.01 -1.48 6.00
CA PRO A 232 -2.69 -0.08 5.76
C PRO A 232 -3.27 0.48 4.45
N GLY A 233 -3.99 -0.36 3.70
CA GLY A 233 -4.57 -0.02 2.41
C GLY A 233 -3.77 -0.54 1.22
N GLY A 234 -3.66 0.30 0.20
CA GLY A 234 -3.01 0.01 -1.07
C GLY A 234 -3.76 0.63 -2.24
N LEU A 235 -3.93 -0.11 -3.33
CA LEU A 235 -4.50 0.39 -4.57
C LEU A 235 -5.98 0.79 -4.45
N LEU A 236 -6.30 2.05 -4.78
CA LEU A 236 -7.66 2.55 -4.89
C LEU A 236 -8.53 1.69 -5.82
N SER A 237 -7.97 1.26 -6.95
CA SER A 237 -8.68 0.42 -7.92
C SER A 237 -9.13 -0.91 -7.33
N GLN A 238 -8.39 -1.46 -6.39
CA GLN A 238 -8.74 -2.70 -5.70
C GLN A 238 -9.80 -2.48 -4.62
N ALA A 239 -9.72 -1.36 -3.88
CA ALA A 239 -10.77 -0.97 -2.94
C ALA A 239 -12.12 -0.83 -3.66
N ILE A 240 -12.14 -0.15 -4.80
CA ILE A 240 -13.35 0.00 -5.62
C ILE A 240 -13.90 -1.36 -6.06
N LYS A 241 -13.06 -2.24 -6.61
CA LYS A 241 -13.49 -3.58 -7.07
C LYS A 241 -14.00 -4.46 -5.92
N ILE A 242 -13.31 -4.43 -4.77
CA ILE A 242 -13.73 -5.25 -3.61
C ILE A 242 -15.01 -4.72 -3.01
N THR A 243 -15.21 -3.40 -2.94
CA THR A 243 -16.48 -2.82 -2.49
C THR A 243 -17.62 -3.19 -3.46
N ASP A 244 -17.35 -3.12 -4.77
CA ASP A 244 -18.27 -3.49 -5.84
C ASP A 244 -18.82 -4.93 -5.72
N PHE A 245 -18.06 -5.85 -5.11
CA PHE A 245 -18.51 -7.23 -4.86
C PHE A 245 -19.66 -7.36 -3.87
N PHE A 246 -19.88 -6.34 -3.05
CA PHE A 246 -20.87 -6.37 -1.96
C PHE A 246 -22.00 -5.35 -2.12
N ILE A 247 -21.95 -4.48 -3.12
CA ILE A 247 -22.95 -3.43 -3.36
C ILE A 247 -23.48 -3.56 -4.77
N ASP A 248 -24.80 -3.58 -4.91
CA ASP A 248 -25.47 -3.72 -6.20
C ASP A 248 -25.57 -2.41 -6.99
N SER A 249 -25.51 -1.25 -6.33
CA SER A 249 -25.59 0.07 -6.95
C SER A 249 -25.14 1.19 -6.01
N GLY A 250 -24.90 2.36 -6.57
CA GLY A 250 -24.58 3.58 -5.82
C GLY A 250 -23.10 3.99 -5.89
N GLU A 251 -22.79 5.14 -5.31
CA GLU A 251 -21.42 5.66 -5.25
C GLU A 251 -20.61 4.84 -4.25
N ILE A 252 -19.40 4.44 -4.62
CA ILE A 252 -18.42 3.77 -3.72
C ILE A 252 -17.56 4.81 -3.04
N VAL A 253 -16.97 5.70 -3.82
CA VAL A 253 -16.05 6.74 -3.34
C VAL A 253 -15.96 7.85 -4.36
N SER A 254 -15.73 9.07 -3.91
CA SER A 254 -15.34 10.17 -4.77
C SER A 254 -14.00 10.75 -4.36
N THR A 255 -13.29 11.35 -5.34
CA THR A 255 -12.03 12.06 -5.13
C THR A 255 -12.19 13.50 -5.53
N LYS A 256 -11.65 14.44 -4.72
CA LYS A 256 -11.61 15.86 -5.06
C LYS A 256 -10.16 16.31 -5.15
N SER A 257 -9.79 16.86 -6.31
CA SER A 257 -8.48 17.41 -6.60
C SER A 257 -8.51 18.94 -6.60
N LYS A 258 -7.34 19.57 -6.54
CA LYS A 258 -7.17 21.00 -6.75
C LYS A 258 -7.77 21.45 -8.09
N ARG A 259 -7.61 20.64 -9.13
CA ARG A 259 -8.21 20.84 -10.45
C ARG A 259 -9.54 20.12 -10.55
N LYS A 260 -10.65 20.83 -10.64
CA LYS A 260 -12.00 20.24 -10.62
C LYS A 260 -12.22 19.13 -11.65
N TYR A 261 -11.60 19.21 -12.84
CA TYR A 261 -11.71 18.21 -13.90
C TYR A 261 -10.98 16.89 -13.60
N GLU A 262 -10.11 16.86 -12.59
CA GLU A 262 -9.45 15.65 -12.11
C GLU A 262 -10.24 14.95 -10.99
N SER A 263 -11.28 15.60 -10.46
CA SER A 263 -12.19 14.99 -9.47
C SER A 263 -13.02 13.89 -10.11
N ARG A 264 -13.15 12.75 -9.44
CA ARG A 264 -13.82 11.56 -9.98
C ARG A 264 -14.80 10.99 -8.96
N LYS A 265 -15.83 10.32 -9.48
CA LYS A 265 -16.76 9.49 -8.72
C LYS A 265 -16.73 8.07 -9.26
N PHE A 266 -16.73 7.12 -8.36
CA PHE A 266 -16.73 5.70 -8.68
C PHE A 266 -18.01 5.07 -8.14
N PHE A 267 -18.66 4.29 -8.99
CA PHE A 267 -19.97 3.69 -8.71
C PHE A 267 -19.89 2.18 -8.79
N ALA A 268 -20.71 1.51 -8.01
CA ALA A 268 -20.90 0.08 -8.09
C ALA A 268 -21.60 -0.32 -9.40
N ARG A 269 -21.31 -1.52 -9.86
CA ARG A 269 -21.97 -2.20 -10.96
C ARG A 269 -22.98 -3.18 -10.39
N THR A 270 -24.02 -3.47 -11.13
CA THR A 270 -25.03 -4.46 -10.72
C THR A 270 -24.40 -5.83 -10.50
N GLY A 271 -24.64 -6.42 -9.35
CA GLY A 271 -24.22 -7.77 -9.01
C GLY A 271 -23.48 -7.87 -7.68
N ASP A 272 -24.18 -8.22 -6.61
CA ASP A 272 -23.62 -8.57 -5.30
C ASP A 272 -23.16 -10.05 -5.31
N LEU A 273 -21.86 -10.29 -5.11
CA LEU A 273 -21.28 -11.65 -5.17
C LEU A 273 -21.81 -12.59 -4.06
N ILE A 274 -22.27 -12.02 -2.94
CA ILE A 274 -22.83 -12.79 -1.82
C ILE A 274 -24.38 -12.74 -1.78
N ASN A 275 -25.03 -12.20 -2.86
CA ASN A 275 -26.48 -12.20 -3.04
C ASN A 275 -27.28 -11.65 -1.84
N GLY A 276 -26.79 -10.64 -1.17
CA GLY A 276 -27.44 -10.04 0.00
C GLY A 276 -27.20 -10.76 1.31
N ASP A 277 -26.44 -11.86 1.32
CA ASP A 277 -26.04 -12.56 2.57
C ASP A 277 -25.39 -11.58 3.56
N THR A 278 -25.48 -11.88 4.85
CA THR A 278 -25.01 -10.98 5.92
C THR A 278 -23.49 -10.81 5.87
N ILE A 279 -23.00 -9.59 6.03
CA ILE A 279 -21.58 -9.29 6.11
C ILE A 279 -21.26 -8.38 7.30
N VAL A 280 -20.21 -8.72 8.02
CA VAL A 280 -19.56 -7.91 9.06
C VAL A 280 -18.18 -7.51 8.56
N VAL A 281 -17.75 -6.28 8.83
CA VAL A 281 -16.39 -5.81 8.55
C VAL A 281 -15.68 -5.50 9.86
N LEU A 282 -14.50 -6.08 10.06
CA LEU A 282 -13.64 -5.81 11.21
C LEU A 282 -12.60 -4.74 10.85
N ILE A 283 -12.50 -3.70 11.68
CA ILE A 283 -11.51 -2.63 11.54
C ILE A 283 -10.82 -2.33 12.88
N ASN A 284 -9.63 -1.75 12.81
CA ASN A 284 -8.93 -1.18 13.95
C ASN A 284 -8.09 0.04 13.50
N TYR A 285 -7.32 0.62 14.40
CA TYR A 285 -6.46 1.77 14.10
C TYR A 285 -5.43 1.49 12.98
N GLY A 286 -5.05 0.23 12.74
CA GLY A 286 -4.19 -0.19 11.63
C GLY A 286 -4.91 -0.26 10.27
N SER A 287 -6.24 -0.08 10.23
CA SER A 287 -7.02 -0.02 8.99
C SER A 287 -6.94 1.39 8.40
N ALA A 288 -6.36 1.54 7.20
CA ALA A 288 -6.13 2.86 6.60
C ALA A 288 -6.43 2.90 5.09
N SER A 289 -6.69 4.11 4.55
CA SER A 289 -6.77 4.38 3.10
C SER A 289 -7.80 3.50 2.38
N ALA A 290 -7.36 2.54 1.54
CA ALA A 290 -8.22 1.62 0.79
C ALA A 290 -9.16 0.81 1.72
N SER A 291 -8.68 0.40 2.90
CA SER A 291 -9.50 -0.26 3.93
C SER A 291 -10.65 0.63 4.41
N GLU A 292 -10.37 1.91 4.58
CA GLU A 292 -11.37 2.90 5.03
C GLU A 292 -12.40 3.19 3.94
N ILE A 293 -12.01 3.12 2.67
CA ILE A 293 -12.94 3.24 1.54
C ILE A 293 -13.92 2.08 1.56
N VAL A 294 -13.42 0.83 1.68
CA VAL A 294 -14.27 -0.37 1.73
C VAL A 294 -15.20 -0.33 2.93
N ALA A 295 -14.67 -0.17 4.14
CA ALA A 295 -15.46 -0.14 5.36
C ALA A 295 -16.47 1.01 5.36
N GLY A 296 -16.04 2.22 5.00
CA GLY A 296 -16.89 3.42 4.99
C GLY A 296 -18.00 3.36 3.93
N ALA A 297 -17.70 2.85 2.73
CA ALA A 297 -18.72 2.68 1.70
C ALA A 297 -19.76 1.63 2.10
N LEU A 298 -19.33 0.46 2.59
CA LEU A 298 -20.25 -0.59 3.06
C LEU A 298 -21.11 -0.12 4.24
N LYS A 299 -20.56 0.69 5.12
CA LYS A 299 -21.28 1.35 6.21
C LYS A 299 -22.34 2.34 5.69
N ASP A 300 -21.95 3.27 4.83
CA ASP A 300 -22.83 4.30 4.30
C ASP A 300 -24.02 3.70 3.53
N HIS A 301 -23.77 2.61 2.81
CA HIS A 301 -24.83 1.83 2.13
C HIS A 301 -25.62 0.93 3.08
N LYS A 302 -25.30 0.87 4.37
CA LYS A 302 -25.88 -0.06 5.36
C LYS A 302 -25.79 -1.52 4.91
N ARG A 303 -24.75 -1.84 4.14
CA ARG A 303 -24.54 -3.19 3.60
C ARG A 303 -23.84 -4.10 4.58
N ALA A 304 -22.99 -3.52 5.42
CA ALA A 304 -22.24 -4.25 6.45
C ALA A 304 -22.38 -3.59 7.81
N ILE A 305 -22.26 -4.38 8.86
CA ILE A 305 -22.04 -3.91 10.23
C ILE A 305 -20.54 -3.79 10.45
N ILE A 306 -20.06 -2.63 10.86
CA ILE A 306 -18.65 -2.38 11.12
C ILE A 306 -18.39 -2.59 12.61
N ILE A 307 -17.44 -3.47 12.95
CA ILE A 307 -17.09 -3.83 14.33
C ILE A 307 -15.60 -3.59 14.57
N GLY A 308 -15.23 -3.19 15.77
CA GLY A 308 -13.86 -3.03 16.23
C GLY A 308 -13.57 -1.64 16.74
N GLU A 309 -12.52 -1.00 16.30
CA GLU A 309 -12.07 0.32 16.74
C GLU A 309 -12.00 1.29 15.57
N ASN A 310 -11.92 2.61 15.86
CA ASN A 310 -11.76 3.62 14.82
C ASN A 310 -10.57 3.31 13.92
N SER A 311 -10.74 3.51 12.62
CA SER A 311 -9.65 3.41 11.67
C SER A 311 -8.71 4.62 11.73
N TYR A 312 -7.63 4.59 10.96
CA TYR A 312 -6.52 5.54 11.03
C TYR A 312 -6.88 6.99 10.64
N GLY A 313 -7.70 7.19 9.61
CA GLY A 313 -8.03 8.53 9.10
C GLY A 313 -7.16 9.01 7.93
N LYS A 314 -6.67 8.11 7.06
CA LYS A 314 -5.91 8.49 5.86
C LYS A 314 -6.83 8.80 4.69
N GLY A 315 -7.34 10.03 4.62
CA GLY A 315 -8.25 10.48 3.57
C GLY A 315 -7.59 11.07 2.33
N SER A 316 -6.32 10.80 2.06
CA SER A 316 -5.56 11.38 0.95
C SER A 316 -5.21 10.36 -0.13
N VAL A 317 -5.29 10.81 -1.41
CA VAL A 317 -4.88 10.04 -2.61
C VAL A 317 -3.47 10.44 -2.99
N GLN A 318 -2.54 9.47 -3.03
CA GLN A 318 -1.20 9.69 -3.54
C GLN A 318 -1.11 9.25 -5.00
N SER A 319 -0.43 10.05 -5.81
CA SER A 319 0.03 9.67 -7.15
C SER A 319 1.52 9.37 -7.10
N ILE A 320 1.93 8.34 -7.82
CA ILE A 320 3.34 8.01 -8.01
C ILE A 320 3.76 8.60 -9.35
N ILE A 321 4.73 9.50 -9.30
CA ILE A 321 5.24 10.22 -10.48
C ILE A 321 6.68 9.80 -10.70
N PRO A 322 6.98 8.97 -11.72
CA PRO A 322 8.34 8.54 -12.03
C PRO A 322 9.24 9.71 -12.41
N LEU A 323 10.50 9.64 -12.01
CA LEU A 323 11.54 10.62 -12.30
C LEU A 323 12.60 10.05 -13.26
N LYS A 324 13.39 10.96 -13.89
CA LYS A 324 14.43 10.58 -14.85
C LYS A 324 15.56 9.72 -14.24
N ASN A 325 15.82 9.86 -12.95
CA ASN A 325 16.82 9.09 -12.22
C ASN A 325 16.34 7.69 -11.80
N LYS A 326 15.23 7.20 -12.36
CA LYS A 326 14.56 5.93 -12.02
C LYS A 326 13.92 5.89 -10.61
N GLY A 327 14.00 6.97 -9.84
CA GLY A 327 13.20 7.15 -8.62
C GLY A 327 11.81 7.67 -8.95
N ALA A 328 11.03 8.03 -7.92
CA ALA A 328 9.69 8.60 -8.08
C ALA A 328 9.35 9.60 -6.97
N ILE A 329 8.31 10.39 -7.20
CA ILE A 329 7.68 11.19 -6.17
C ILE A 329 6.34 10.54 -5.83
N ARG A 330 6.10 10.28 -4.56
CA ARG A 330 4.78 10.00 -4.01
C ARG A 330 4.19 11.34 -3.58
N LEU A 331 3.15 11.79 -4.25
CA LEU A 331 2.57 13.13 -4.05
C LEU A 331 1.08 13.04 -3.77
N THR A 332 0.60 13.74 -2.75
CA THR A 332 -0.83 13.88 -2.48
C THR A 332 -1.47 14.77 -3.53
N VAL A 333 -2.40 14.21 -4.31
CA VAL A 333 -3.06 14.89 -5.44
C VAL A 333 -4.56 15.11 -5.23
N SER A 334 -5.18 14.37 -4.32
CA SER A 334 -6.63 14.46 -4.06
C SER A 334 -6.97 14.02 -2.63
N LYS A 335 -8.22 14.26 -2.23
CA LYS A 335 -8.81 13.72 -0.99
C LYS A 335 -9.98 12.81 -1.32
N TYR A 336 -10.17 11.75 -0.50
CA TYR A 336 -11.30 10.83 -0.59
C TYR A 336 -12.52 11.38 0.15
N TYR A 337 -13.69 11.04 -0.41
CA TYR A 337 -14.98 11.27 0.23
C TYR A 337 -15.83 10.01 0.09
N LEU A 338 -16.45 9.60 1.19
CA LEU A 338 -17.39 8.49 1.24
C LEU A 338 -18.70 8.84 0.51
N PRO A 339 -19.58 7.86 0.24
CA PRO A 339 -20.88 8.09 -0.39
C PRO A 339 -21.73 9.16 0.31
N SER A 340 -21.67 9.23 1.65
CA SER A 340 -22.31 10.26 2.45
C SER A 340 -21.76 11.68 2.25
N GLY A 341 -20.65 11.82 1.49
CA GLY A 341 -19.91 13.07 1.32
C GLY A 341 -18.96 13.40 2.47
N LYS A 342 -18.85 12.56 3.49
CA LYS A 342 -17.93 12.74 4.60
C LYS A 342 -16.49 12.50 4.14
N SER A 343 -15.55 13.31 4.64
CA SER A 343 -14.11 13.08 4.48
C SER A 343 -13.65 12.03 5.47
N ILE A 344 -12.72 11.18 5.04
CA ILE A 344 -12.03 10.22 5.90
C ILE A 344 -10.86 10.89 6.66
N SER A 345 -10.33 12.02 6.12
CA SER A 345 -9.13 12.66 6.66
C SER A 345 -9.26 13.00 8.14
N ASP A 346 -8.30 12.53 8.92
CA ASP A 346 -8.11 12.80 10.34
C ASP A 346 -9.21 12.27 11.28
N VAL A 347 -10.31 11.71 10.73
CA VAL A 347 -11.46 11.20 11.51
C VAL A 347 -11.53 9.67 11.42
N GLY A 348 -11.18 9.11 10.27
CA GLY A 348 -11.32 7.68 9.99
C GLY A 348 -12.78 7.24 9.81
N VAL A 349 -12.97 5.94 9.87
CA VAL A 349 -14.28 5.26 9.89
C VAL A 349 -14.51 4.75 11.31
N SER A 350 -15.55 5.27 11.97
CA SER A 350 -15.95 4.74 13.27
C SER A 350 -16.73 3.45 13.09
N PRO A 351 -16.55 2.44 13.97
CA PRO A 351 -17.37 1.23 13.93
C PRO A 351 -18.83 1.54 14.26
N ASP A 352 -19.74 0.63 13.91
CA ASP A 352 -21.14 0.64 14.39
C ASP A 352 -21.21 0.04 15.78
N ILE A 353 -20.34 -0.92 16.08
CA ILE A 353 -20.20 -1.56 17.37
C ILE A 353 -18.73 -1.49 17.77
N GLU A 354 -18.45 -0.73 18.81
CA GLU A 354 -17.09 -0.62 19.35
C GLU A 354 -16.77 -1.86 20.18
N VAL A 355 -15.70 -2.55 19.80
CA VAL A 355 -15.12 -3.66 20.54
C VAL A 355 -13.62 -3.44 20.60
N VAL A 356 -13.15 -3.05 21.79
CA VAL A 356 -11.72 -2.81 22.03
C VAL A 356 -10.97 -4.13 22.03
N GLU A 357 -9.77 -4.14 21.46
CA GLU A 357 -8.88 -5.29 21.45
C GLU A 357 -8.57 -5.79 22.88
N GLY A 358 -8.55 -7.09 23.07
CA GLY A 358 -8.28 -7.69 24.38
C GLY A 358 -6.86 -7.43 24.88
N SER A 359 -6.65 -7.51 26.19
CA SER A 359 -5.38 -7.19 26.88
C SER A 359 -4.18 -8.10 26.47
N ASP A 360 -4.43 -9.26 25.89
CA ASP A 360 -3.41 -10.25 25.51
C ASP A 360 -2.77 -9.98 24.12
N GLY A 361 -3.08 -8.82 23.53
CA GLY A 361 -2.65 -8.44 22.20
C GLY A 361 -3.46 -9.14 21.11
N PHE A 362 -3.33 -8.59 19.90
CA PHE A 362 -4.11 -9.05 18.76
C PHE A 362 -3.55 -10.37 18.19
N ARG A 363 -4.32 -11.45 18.30
CA ARG A 363 -4.03 -12.75 17.69
C ARG A 363 -5.17 -13.16 16.78
N PHE A 364 -4.92 -13.06 15.46
CA PHE A 364 -5.91 -13.41 14.45
C PHE A 364 -6.42 -14.83 14.59
N ASN A 365 -7.74 -14.99 14.48
CA ASN A 365 -8.42 -16.26 14.38
C ASN A 365 -8.06 -17.24 15.51
N THR A 366 -8.04 -16.74 16.73
CA THR A 366 -7.85 -17.53 17.94
C THR A 366 -9.02 -17.30 18.90
N ASP A 367 -9.17 -18.18 19.89
CA ASP A 367 -10.18 -18.03 20.95
C ASP A 367 -9.99 -16.71 21.74
N THR A 368 -8.80 -16.11 21.67
CA THR A 368 -8.49 -14.82 22.32
C THR A 368 -8.83 -13.60 21.45
N ASP A 369 -9.22 -13.79 20.18
CA ASP A 369 -9.67 -12.71 19.29
C ASP A 369 -11.11 -12.28 19.63
N ASN A 370 -11.24 -11.45 20.64
CA ASN A 370 -12.54 -11.02 21.16
C ASN A 370 -13.40 -10.25 20.13
N GLN A 371 -12.79 -9.55 19.19
CA GLN A 371 -13.49 -8.85 18.11
C GLN A 371 -14.10 -9.84 17.12
N LEU A 372 -13.35 -10.88 16.73
CA LEU A 372 -13.83 -11.95 15.87
C LEU A 372 -14.93 -12.76 16.58
N GLN A 373 -14.72 -13.13 17.85
CA GLN A 373 -15.72 -13.87 18.63
C GLN A 373 -17.03 -13.07 18.77
N TYR A 374 -16.94 -11.73 18.96
CA TYR A 374 -18.13 -10.89 18.98
C TYR A 374 -18.86 -10.89 17.64
N ALA A 375 -18.12 -10.79 16.52
CA ALA A 375 -18.71 -10.83 15.18
C ALA A 375 -19.41 -12.18 14.90
N LEU A 376 -18.79 -13.29 15.26
CA LEU A 376 -19.38 -14.64 15.13
C LEU A 376 -20.66 -14.76 15.97
N LYS A 377 -20.64 -14.29 17.22
CA LYS A 377 -21.83 -14.29 18.07
C LYS A 377 -22.96 -13.44 17.48
N LEU A 378 -22.66 -12.29 16.90
CA LEU A 378 -23.66 -11.44 16.25
C LEU A 378 -24.28 -12.11 15.02
N LEU A 379 -23.50 -12.86 14.26
CA LEU A 379 -23.96 -13.53 13.03
C LEU A 379 -24.76 -14.81 13.32
N ASN A 380 -24.55 -15.43 14.48
CA ASN A 380 -25.21 -16.69 14.87
C ASN A 380 -26.47 -16.46 15.72
N GLY A 381 -26.80 -15.22 16.11
CA GLY A 381 -27.98 -14.85 16.88
C GLY A 381 -27.74 -14.92 18.36
#